data_07f0605e069e28e9acfe03f2babf468f
#
_entry.id   07f0605e069e28e9acfe03f2babf468f
#
_cell.length_a   1.000
_cell.length_b   1.000
_cell.length_c   1.000
_cell.angle_alpha   90.00
_cell.angle_beta   90.00
_cell.angle_gamma   90.00
#
_symmetry.space_group_name_H-M   'P 1'
#
loop_
_entity.id
_entity.type
_entity.pdbx_description
1 polymer ?
#
loop_
_entity_poly.entity_id
_entity_poly.type
_entity_poly.pdbx_seq_one_letter_code
_entity_poly.pdbx_strand_id
1 'polypeptide(L)'
;EDVKNHTLDMVQMADQGGFNIVWAAEHHAIEMTIAPNPFQILTWWANHTDRIRLGTAVVNAAYWHPINLAGEAAFTDLISGGRLEFGIGSGAYQREFDRMKPNVKQQDGWRYMQEMLPLLKQLWSGDVEHKGEFWEFPSSTSCPKPVQKPHPPVWVAARSPITYDYAIKNKCNVMSWPLTRPFSEAELYKKQLDDAIANHKSSFKPIFAMMRHAAVYTNDSDKQKALNSIRTVLGQFENLFKNLGEVENGFTKQIPLNELEGREQYDPNMLTKNLLFGTPEEIIEK
;
A
#
# COMPACT_ATOMS: atom_id res chain seq x y z
N GLU A 1 -7.57 -20.83 -6.26
CA GLU A 1 -8.46 -21.07 -5.10
C GLU A 1 -7.64 -21.10 -3.81
N ASP A 2 -6.51 -21.80 -3.79
CA ASP A 2 -5.66 -21.93 -2.59
C ASP A 2 -5.10 -20.58 -2.11
N VAL A 3 -4.65 -19.70 -3.01
CA VAL A 3 -4.14 -18.38 -2.65
C VAL A 3 -5.22 -17.54 -1.95
N LYS A 4 -6.44 -17.57 -2.45
CA LYS A 4 -7.57 -16.85 -1.85
C LYS A 4 -7.84 -17.32 -0.42
N ASN A 5 -7.95 -18.63 -0.22
CA ASN A 5 -8.23 -19.23 1.09
C ASN A 5 -7.08 -18.94 2.06
N HIS A 6 -5.83 -19.15 1.63
CA HIS A 6 -4.65 -18.85 2.44
C HIS A 6 -4.60 -17.38 2.87
N THR A 7 -4.96 -16.45 1.98
CA THR A 7 -5.00 -15.02 2.31
C THR A 7 -6.06 -14.73 3.38
N LEU A 8 -7.22 -15.37 3.29
CA LEU A 8 -8.26 -15.22 4.31
C LEU A 8 -7.81 -15.77 5.66
N ASP A 9 -7.21 -16.98 5.68
CA ASP A 9 -6.70 -17.59 6.92
C ASP A 9 -5.69 -16.65 7.60
N MET A 10 -4.77 -16.05 6.85
CA MET A 10 -3.81 -15.08 7.38
C MET A 10 -4.50 -13.84 7.97
N VAL A 11 -5.53 -13.31 7.31
CA VAL A 11 -6.27 -12.13 7.79
C VAL A 11 -7.05 -12.46 9.06
N GLN A 12 -7.68 -13.64 9.14
CA GLN A 12 -8.36 -14.09 10.34
C GLN A 12 -7.40 -14.33 11.51
N MET A 13 -6.24 -14.93 11.25
CA MET A 13 -5.17 -15.06 12.25
C MET A 13 -4.69 -13.69 12.76
N ALA A 14 -4.54 -12.71 11.87
CA ALA A 14 -4.15 -11.35 12.23
C ALA A 14 -5.25 -10.67 13.09
N ASP A 15 -6.51 -10.85 12.74
CA ASP A 15 -7.64 -10.33 13.51
C ASP A 15 -7.66 -10.90 14.93
N GLN A 16 -7.55 -12.23 15.06
CA GLN A 16 -7.49 -12.94 16.35
C GLN A 16 -6.21 -12.61 17.14
N GLY A 17 -5.08 -12.45 16.43
CA GLY A 17 -3.77 -12.14 16.98
C GLY A 17 -3.58 -10.69 17.44
N GLY A 18 -4.59 -9.83 17.28
CA GLY A 18 -4.55 -8.47 17.79
C GLY A 18 -3.93 -7.44 16.84
N PHE A 19 -3.64 -7.77 15.58
CA PHE A 19 -3.16 -6.78 14.61
C PHE A 19 -4.23 -5.70 14.36
N ASN A 20 -3.79 -4.48 14.10
CA ASN A 20 -4.69 -3.33 13.98
C ASN A 20 -5.28 -3.18 12.59
N ILE A 21 -4.48 -3.37 11.54
CA ILE A 21 -4.88 -3.11 10.16
C ILE A 21 -4.30 -4.19 9.24
N VAL A 22 -5.11 -4.67 8.29
CA VAL A 22 -4.66 -5.43 7.13
C VAL A 22 -4.76 -4.57 5.88
N TRP A 23 -3.80 -4.71 4.97
CA TRP A 23 -3.68 -3.87 3.79
C TRP A 23 -3.79 -4.66 2.50
N ALA A 24 -4.51 -4.11 1.51
CA ALA A 24 -4.58 -4.64 0.16
C ALA A 24 -4.08 -3.58 -0.85
N ALA A 25 -3.21 -4.01 -1.78
CA ALA A 25 -2.69 -3.15 -2.83
C ALA A 25 -3.52 -3.25 -4.12
N GLU A 26 -3.47 -2.18 -4.93
CA GLU A 26 -4.02 -2.15 -6.28
C GLU A 26 -2.90 -2.31 -7.31
N HIS A 27 -2.98 -3.37 -8.10
CA HIS A 27 -2.12 -3.58 -9.27
C HIS A 27 -2.89 -4.18 -10.43
N HIS A 28 -2.59 -3.72 -11.64
CA HIS A 28 -3.27 -4.13 -12.87
C HIS A 28 -2.28 -4.69 -13.89
N ALA A 29 -2.69 -5.75 -14.57
CA ALA A 29 -1.90 -6.35 -15.65
C ALA A 29 -0.48 -6.78 -15.25
N ILE A 30 -0.25 -7.01 -13.94
CA ILE A 30 0.95 -7.62 -13.36
C ILE A 30 0.53 -8.60 -12.26
N GLU A 31 1.28 -9.68 -12.14
CA GLU A 31 1.03 -10.74 -11.16
C GLU A 31 1.61 -10.37 -9.79
N MET A 32 0.98 -9.44 -9.11
CA MET A 32 1.43 -8.96 -7.81
C MET A 32 0.36 -9.08 -6.73
N THR A 33 -0.91 -8.94 -7.11
CA THR A 33 -2.04 -9.07 -6.20
C THR A 33 -3.11 -9.98 -6.81
N ILE A 34 -3.88 -10.65 -5.95
CA ILE A 34 -4.98 -11.52 -6.40
C ILE A 34 -6.26 -10.73 -6.74
N ALA A 35 -6.33 -9.47 -6.34
CA ALA A 35 -7.48 -8.60 -6.59
C ALA A 35 -7.00 -7.29 -7.23
N PRO A 36 -7.38 -7.01 -8.47
CA PRO A 36 -7.01 -5.74 -9.12
C PRO A 36 -7.74 -4.55 -8.49
N ASN A 37 -8.95 -4.74 -7.98
CA ASN A 37 -9.67 -3.76 -7.18
C ASN A 37 -9.55 -4.14 -5.69
N PRO A 38 -8.80 -3.36 -4.88
CA PRO A 38 -8.57 -3.68 -3.47
C PRO A 38 -9.86 -3.65 -2.63
N PHE A 39 -10.86 -2.87 -3.01
CA PHE A 39 -12.12 -2.81 -2.27
C PHE A 39 -12.89 -4.12 -2.29
N GLN A 40 -12.80 -4.90 -3.37
CA GLN A 40 -13.46 -6.20 -3.46
C GLN A 40 -12.91 -7.18 -2.42
N ILE A 41 -11.59 -7.29 -2.31
CA ILE A 41 -10.99 -8.20 -1.33
C ILE A 41 -11.18 -7.70 0.10
N LEU A 42 -11.09 -6.38 0.32
CA LEU A 42 -11.35 -5.77 1.63
C LEU A 42 -12.80 -6.01 2.09
N THR A 43 -13.77 -5.88 1.20
CA THR A 43 -15.18 -6.18 1.50
C THR A 43 -15.37 -7.65 1.84
N TRP A 44 -14.68 -8.55 1.13
CA TRP A 44 -14.71 -9.97 1.45
C TRP A 44 -14.10 -10.27 2.81
N TRP A 45 -12.93 -9.70 3.13
CA TRP A 45 -12.31 -9.85 4.44
C TRP A 45 -13.16 -9.22 5.56
N ALA A 46 -13.84 -8.09 5.27
CA ALA A 46 -14.74 -7.45 6.23
C ALA A 46 -15.83 -8.39 6.76
N ASN A 47 -16.36 -9.26 5.90
CA ASN A 47 -17.40 -10.21 6.24
C ASN A 47 -16.89 -11.47 6.99
N HIS A 48 -15.56 -11.62 7.12
CA HIS A 48 -14.93 -12.76 7.76
C HIS A 48 -14.04 -12.36 8.97
N THR A 49 -14.12 -11.11 9.38
CA THR A 49 -13.35 -10.53 10.49
C THR A 49 -14.22 -9.59 11.31
N ASP A 50 -13.90 -9.43 12.59
CA ASP A 50 -14.73 -8.65 13.50
C ASP A 50 -14.12 -7.29 13.87
N ARG A 51 -12.80 -7.25 14.06
CA ARG A 51 -12.11 -6.13 14.69
C ARG A 51 -11.08 -5.43 13.78
N ILE A 52 -10.30 -6.21 13.03
CA ILE A 52 -9.18 -5.67 12.24
C ILE A 52 -9.67 -4.62 11.25
N ARG A 53 -8.95 -3.51 11.14
CA ARG A 53 -9.25 -2.48 10.16
C ARG A 53 -8.70 -2.89 8.78
N LEU A 54 -9.28 -2.34 7.73
CA LEU A 54 -9.12 -2.80 6.35
C LEU A 54 -8.63 -1.64 5.50
N GLY A 55 -7.38 -1.71 5.06
CA GLY A 55 -6.75 -0.61 4.37
C GLY A 55 -6.39 -0.86 2.90
N THR A 56 -6.47 0.17 2.09
CA THR A 56 -5.85 0.17 0.76
C THR A 56 -4.39 0.65 0.85
N ALA A 57 -3.44 -0.08 0.26
CA ALA A 57 -2.01 0.29 0.28
C ALA A 57 -1.35 0.11 -1.10
N VAL A 58 -1.69 0.94 -2.06
CA VAL A 58 -2.62 2.06 -2.08
C VAL A 58 -3.52 1.95 -3.30
N VAL A 59 -4.62 2.71 -3.38
CA VAL A 59 -5.29 2.94 -4.66
C VAL A 59 -4.50 3.95 -5.49
N ASN A 60 -4.45 3.72 -6.80
CA ASN A 60 -3.72 4.59 -7.74
C ASN A 60 -4.64 5.66 -8.30
N ALA A 61 -4.46 6.90 -7.88
CA ALA A 61 -5.35 8.00 -8.23
C ALA A 61 -5.64 8.11 -9.74
N ALA A 62 -4.65 7.84 -10.59
CA ALA A 62 -4.78 7.98 -12.04
C ALA A 62 -5.71 6.95 -12.69
N TYR A 63 -6.01 5.82 -12.04
CA TYR A 63 -6.81 4.74 -12.64
C TYR A 63 -8.31 4.86 -12.36
N TRP A 64 -8.70 5.81 -11.52
CA TRP A 64 -10.08 5.96 -11.06
C TRP A 64 -10.72 7.25 -11.53
N HIS A 65 -12.03 7.20 -11.70
CA HIS A 65 -12.85 8.41 -11.73
C HIS A 65 -13.20 8.81 -10.28
N PRO A 66 -13.14 10.11 -9.89
CA PRO A 66 -13.36 10.54 -8.51
C PRO A 66 -14.69 10.07 -7.91
N ILE A 67 -15.78 10.15 -8.67
CA ILE A 67 -17.12 9.72 -8.21
C ILE A 67 -17.11 8.21 -7.89
N ASN A 68 -16.54 7.40 -8.79
CA ASN A 68 -16.46 5.95 -8.58
C ASN A 68 -15.63 5.61 -7.36
N LEU A 69 -14.44 6.20 -7.26
CA LEU A 69 -13.53 5.96 -6.13
C LEU A 69 -14.16 6.37 -4.79
N ALA A 70 -14.83 7.53 -4.76
CA ALA A 70 -15.53 7.98 -3.56
C ALA A 70 -16.66 7.02 -3.15
N GLY A 71 -17.41 6.49 -4.12
CA GLY A 71 -18.47 5.51 -3.90
C GLY A 71 -17.95 4.16 -3.40
N GLU A 72 -16.93 3.61 -4.04
CA GLU A 72 -16.30 2.33 -3.65
C GLU A 72 -15.73 2.38 -2.23
N ALA A 73 -15.00 3.45 -1.90
CA ALA A 73 -14.46 3.65 -0.57
C ALA A 73 -15.58 3.79 0.48
N ALA A 74 -16.60 4.59 0.19
CA ALA A 74 -17.72 4.78 1.11
C ALA A 74 -18.55 3.50 1.31
N PHE A 75 -18.73 2.70 0.26
CA PHE A 75 -19.42 1.42 0.35
C PHE A 75 -18.64 0.39 1.15
N THR A 76 -17.32 0.31 0.95
CA THR A 76 -16.45 -0.54 1.76
C THR A 76 -16.44 -0.12 3.22
N ASP A 77 -16.45 1.19 3.50
CA ASP A 77 -16.56 1.73 4.85
C ASP A 77 -17.90 1.32 5.51
N LEU A 78 -18.99 1.42 4.77
CA LEU A 78 -20.33 1.00 5.22
C LEU A 78 -20.38 -0.49 5.53
N ILE A 79 -19.95 -1.37 4.61
CA ILE A 79 -20.00 -2.82 4.79
C ILE A 79 -19.10 -3.27 5.95
N SER A 80 -17.94 -2.64 6.11
CA SER A 80 -17.01 -2.96 7.19
C SER A 80 -17.42 -2.39 8.56
N GLY A 81 -18.54 -1.66 8.64
CA GLY A 81 -18.95 -1.01 9.89
C GLY A 81 -18.00 0.11 10.33
N GLY A 82 -17.42 0.85 9.40
CA GLY A 82 -16.49 1.95 9.70
C GLY A 82 -15.06 1.50 9.98
N ARG A 83 -14.63 0.37 9.44
CA ARG A 83 -13.25 -0.14 9.60
C ARG A 83 -12.31 0.20 8.43
N LEU A 84 -12.76 0.97 7.44
CA LEU A 84 -11.90 1.34 6.30
C LEU A 84 -10.79 2.30 6.72
N GLU A 85 -9.57 2.03 6.24
CA GLU A 85 -8.40 2.91 6.19
C GLU A 85 -8.08 3.20 4.71
N PHE A 86 -8.28 4.43 4.27
CA PHE A 86 -8.20 4.77 2.85
C PHE A 86 -6.79 5.24 2.46
N GLY A 87 -6.01 4.38 1.84
CA GLY A 87 -4.67 4.72 1.34
C GLY A 87 -4.69 5.04 -0.16
N ILE A 88 -4.03 6.15 -0.54
CA ILE A 88 -3.94 6.65 -1.91
C ILE A 88 -2.51 6.97 -2.31
N GLY A 89 -2.18 6.76 -3.58
CA GLY A 89 -0.87 7.03 -4.15
C GLY A 89 -0.91 7.44 -5.61
N SER A 90 0.28 7.76 -6.13
CA SER A 90 0.47 8.25 -7.50
C SER A 90 0.71 7.15 -8.54
N GLY A 91 0.73 5.88 -8.12
CA GLY A 91 1.14 4.76 -8.97
C GLY A 91 2.65 4.58 -9.06
N ALA A 92 3.10 3.35 -9.20
CA ALA A 92 4.52 2.98 -9.09
C ALA A 92 5.16 2.59 -10.43
N TYR A 93 4.41 1.99 -11.36
CA TYR A 93 4.99 1.33 -12.53
C TYR A 93 4.50 1.91 -13.85
N GLN A 94 5.44 2.35 -14.71
CA GLN A 94 5.11 2.82 -16.05
C GLN A 94 4.34 1.76 -16.86
N ARG A 95 4.68 0.48 -16.66
CA ARG A 95 4.00 -0.62 -17.33
C ARG A 95 2.49 -0.67 -17.06
N GLU A 96 2.04 -0.36 -15.84
CA GLU A 96 0.62 -0.28 -15.53
C GLU A 96 -0.01 0.95 -16.21
N PHE A 97 0.69 2.09 -16.20
CA PHE A 97 0.23 3.29 -16.91
C PHE A 97 0.06 3.04 -18.40
N ASP A 98 1.01 2.37 -19.05
CA ASP A 98 0.92 2.03 -20.48
C ASP A 98 -0.34 1.23 -20.83
N ARG A 99 -0.90 0.50 -19.88
CA ARG A 99 -2.11 -0.33 -20.06
C ARG A 99 -3.38 0.34 -19.56
N MET A 100 -3.31 0.99 -18.41
CA MET A 100 -4.48 1.58 -17.76
C MET A 100 -4.75 3.02 -18.21
N LYS A 101 -3.69 3.76 -18.57
CA LYS A 101 -3.70 5.17 -18.99
C LYS A 101 -2.70 5.39 -20.13
N PRO A 102 -2.94 4.86 -21.33
CA PRO A 102 -2.03 5.03 -22.47
C PRO A 102 -1.66 6.51 -22.68
N ASN A 103 -0.38 6.76 -22.95
CA ASN A 103 0.21 8.09 -23.14
C ASN A 103 0.40 8.93 -21.87
N VAL A 104 0.08 8.44 -20.69
CA VAL A 104 0.40 9.10 -19.41
C VAL A 104 1.69 8.52 -18.84
N LYS A 105 2.62 9.38 -18.44
CA LYS A 105 3.85 8.96 -17.77
C LYS A 105 3.56 8.71 -16.28
N GLN A 106 4.19 7.71 -15.71
CA GLN A 106 4.03 7.36 -14.29
C GLN A 106 4.28 8.56 -13.37
N GLN A 107 5.26 9.40 -13.68
CA GLN A 107 5.58 10.61 -12.91
C GLN A 107 4.42 11.61 -12.85
N ASP A 108 3.52 11.62 -13.85
CA ASP A 108 2.34 12.50 -13.88
C ASP A 108 1.26 12.02 -12.90
N GLY A 109 1.32 10.77 -12.43
CA GLY A 109 0.42 10.22 -11.42
C GLY A 109 0.35 11.06 -10.14
N TRP A 110 1.43 11.79 -9.82
CA TRP A 110 1.45 12.75 -8.72
C TRP A 110 0.43 13.88 -8.91
N ARG A 111 0.29 14.42 -10.11
CA ARG A 111 -0.69 15.48 -10.43
C ARG A 111 -2.12 14.96 -10.32
N TYR A 112 -2.35 13.72 -10.80
CA TYR A 112 -3.64 13.04 -10.60
C TYR A 112 -3.99 12.90 -9.11
N MET A 113 -3.05 12.51 -8.27
CA MET A 113 -3.28 12.39 -6.84
C MET A 113 -3.58 13.74 -6.18
N GLN A 114 -2.89 14.80 -6.60
CA GLN A 114 -3.10 16.16 -6.09
C GLN A 114 -4.51 16.69 -6.40
N GLU A 115 -5.09 16.35 -7.55
CA GLU A 115 -6.46 16.71 -7.90
C GLU A 115 -7.48 15.77 -7.23
N MET A 116 -7.21 14.46 -7.20
CA MET A 116 -8.11 13.44 -6.68
C MET A 116 -8.41 13.60 -5.18
N LEU A 117 -7.41 13.73 -4.34
CA LEU A 117 -7.59 13.66 -2.89
C LEU A 117 -8.53 14.75 -2.32
N PRO A 118 -8.40 16.02 -2.70
CA PRO A 118 -9.35 17.05 -2.28
C PRO A 118 -10.78 16.76 -2.76
N LEU A 119 -10.94 16.26 -3.99
CA LEU A 119 -12.25 15.92 -4.54
C LEU A 119 -12.94 14.80 -3.77
N LEU A 120 -12.22 13.75 -3.39
CA LEU A 120 -12.78 12.67 -2.58
C LEU A 120 -13.34 13.19 -1.26
N LYS A 121 -12.58 14.03 -0.56
CA LYS A 121 -13.01 14.62 0.71
C LYS A 121 -14.27 15.47 0.55
N GLN A 122 -14.38 16.22 -0.55
CA GLN A 122 -15.56 17.01 -0.86
C GLN A 122 -16.76 16.11 -1.22
N LEU A 123 -16.57 15.12 -2.10
CA LEU A 123 -17.62 14.17 -2.50
C LEU A 123 -18.17 13.38 -1.31
N TRP A 124 -17.36 13.05 -0.32
CA TRP A 124 -17.82 12.39 0.92
C TRP A 124 -18.63 13.32 1.83
N SER A 125 -18.41 14.64 1.75
CA SER A 125 -19.10 15.62 2.60
C SER A 125 -20.36 16.22 1.96
N GLY A 126 -20.40 16.40 0.64
CA GLY A 126 -21.50 17.08 -0.04
C GLY A 126 -21.50 16.93 -1.55
N ASP A 127 -22.20 17.82 -2.20
CA ASP A 127 -22.25 17.93 -3.65
C ASP A 127 -21.04 18.72 -4.16
N VAL A 128 -20.49 18.29 -5.29
CA VAL A 128 -19.33 18.89 -5.93
C VAL A 128 -19.56 18.99 -7.44
N GLU A 129 -19.41 20.18 -7.98
CA GLU A 129 -19.18 20.41 -9.40
C GLU A 129 -17.68 20.58 -9.60
N HIS A 130 -17.11 19.94 -10.58
CA HIS A 130 -15.65 19.99 -10.80
C HIS A 130 -15.31 20.22 -12.27
N LYS A 131 -14.35 21.12 -12.48
CA LYS A 131 -13.67 21.35 -13.74
C LYS A 131 -12.19 21.52 -13.47
N GLY A 132 -11.46 20.40 -13.54
CA GLY A 132 -10.04 20.33 -13.26
C GLY A 132 -9.22 20.02 -14.50
N GLU A 133 -8.01 19.56 -14.25
CA GLU A 133 -7.09 19.19 -15.33
C GLU A 133 -7.40 17.79 -15.88
N PHE A 134 -7.77 16.85 -15.00
CA PHE A 134 -7.95 15.44 -15.34
C PHE A 134 -9.40 15.00 -15.33
N TRP A 135 -10.24 15.68 -14.57
CA TRP A 135 -11.66 15.34 -14.46
C TRP A 135 -12.54 16.57 -14.58
N GLU A 136 -13.67 16.37 -15.26
CA GLU A 136 -14.73 17.36 -15.34
C GLU A 136 -16.07 16.64 -15.20
N PHE A 137 -16.95 17.11 -14.30
CA PHE A 137 -18.28 16.55 -14.09
C PHE A 137 -19.21 17.58 -13.45
N PRO A 138 -20.54 17.51 -13.76
CA PRO A 138 -21.54 18.37 -13.17
C PRO A 138 -21.71 18.07 -11.68
N SER A 139 -22.50 18.88 -10.98
CA SER A 139 -22.80 18.69 -9.56
C SER A 139 -23.18 17.24 -9.26
N SER A 140 -22.37 16.61 -8.46
CA SER A 140 -22.40 15.17 -8.15
C SER A 140 -22.02 14.92 -6.71
N THR A 141 -22.43 13.80 -6.16
CA THR A 141 -22.12 13.40 -4.79
C THR A 141 -21.69 11.95 -4.72
N SER A 142 -20.99 11.56 -3.66
CA SER A 142 -20.74 10.14 -3.36
C SER A 142 -22.01 9.48 -2.84
N CYS A 143 -22.35 8.34 -3.37
CA CYS A 143 -23.42 7.47 -2.88
C CYS A 143 -22.91 6.01 -2.83
N PRO A 144 -22.85 5.39 -1.60
CA PRO A 144 -23.27 5.96 -0.30
C PRO A 144 -22.30 7.02 0.23
N LYS A 145 -22.61 7.58 1.39
CA LYS A 145 -21.68 8.38 2.20
C LYS A 145 -20.93 7.47 3.18
N PRO A 146 -19.66 7.75 3.53
CA PRO A 146 -18.94 6.99 4.54
C PRO A 146 -19.65 7.04 5.90
N VAL A 147 -19.53 5.96 6.66
CA VAL A 147 -20.00 5.87 8.06
C VAL A 147 -19.10 6.69 8.96
N GLN A 148 -17.80 6.60 8.75
CA GLN A 148 -16.78 7.34 9.50
C GLN A 148 -16.89 8.85 9.20
N LYS A 149 -16.73 9.68 10.23
CA LYS A 149 -16.85 11.15 10.13
C LYS A 149 -15.54 11.84 10.51
N PRO A 150 -15.11 12.85 9.76
CA PRO A 150 -15.75 13.43 8.55
C PRO A 150 -15.65 12.50 7.31
N HIS A 151 -14.73 11.56 7.30
CA HIS A 151 -14.46 10.55 6.28
C HIS A 151 -13.54 9.46 6.87
N PRO A 152 -13.32 8.32 6.21
CA PRO A 152 -12.33 7.34 6.64
C PRO A 152 -10.95 7.99 6.81
N PRO A 153 -10.11 7.52 7.75
CA PRO A 153 -8.73 7.97 7.85
C PRO A 153 -8.02 7.80 6.51
N VAL A 154 -7.35 8.86 6.06
CA VAL A 154 -6.64 8.88 4.77
C VAL A 154 -5.15 8.67 5.00
N TRP A 155 -4.56 7.82 4.17
CA TRP A 155 -3.14 7.51 4.17
C TRP A 155 -2.51 7.87 2.83
N VAL A 156 -1.32 8.45 2.87
CA VAL A 156 -0.54 8.81 1.69
C VAL A 156 0.76 8.01 1.67
N ALA A 157 1.03 7.39 0.54
CA ALA A 157 2.30 6.74 0.29
C ALA A 157 3.40 7.79 0.08
N ALA A 158 4.42 7.83 0.96
CA ALA A 158 5.45 8.87 0.97
C ALA A 158 6.86 8.31 1.18
N ARG A 159 7.84 8.84 0.40
CA ARG A 159 9.28 8.56 0.52
C ARG A 159 10.15 9.79 0.25
N SER A 160 9.56 10.94 0.02
CA SER A 160 10.30 12.17 -0.28
C SER A 160 9.76 13.35 0.51
N PRO A 161 10.58 14.38 0.77
CA PRO A 161 10.12 15.56 1.51
C PRO A 161 8.82 16.16 0.97
N ILE A 162 8.66 16.23 -0.37
CA ILE A 162 7.47 16.78 -1.03
C ILE A 162 6.21 15.97 -0.68
N THR A 163 6.32 14.63 -0.63
CA THR A 163 5.17 13.78 -0.32
C THR A 163 4.81 13.78 1.16
N TYR A 164 5.79 13.91 2.06
CA TYR A 164 5.54 14.13 3.49
C TYR A 164 4.86 15.47 3.73
N ASP A 165 5.38 16.54 3.11
CA ASP A 165 4.81 17.88 3.18
C ASP A 165 3.34 17.90 2.73
N TYR A 166 3.06 17.27 1.59
CA TYR A 166 1.70 17.11 1.08
C TYR A 166 0.79 16.35 2.04
N ALA A 167 1.26 15.26 2.62
CA ALA A 167 0.48 14.47 3.57
C ALA A 167 0.10 15.28 4.81
N ILE A 168 1.04 16.01 5.39
CA ILE A 168 0.80 16.84 6.58
C ILE A 168 -0.14 18.00 6.27
N LYS A 169 0.07 18.69 5.14
CA LYS A 169 -0.82 19.75 4.66
C LYS A 169 -2.28 19.28 4.53
N ASN A 170 -2.46 18.06 4.05
CA ASN A 170 -3.77 17.47 3.83
C ASN A 170 -4.30 16.65 5.03
N LYS A 171 -3.63 16.66 6.18
CA LYS A 171 -3.99 15.93 7.40
C LYS A 171 -4.18 14.42 7.13
N CYS A 172 -3.22 13.82 6.45
CA CYS A 172 -3.19 12.40 6.12
C CYS A 172 -2.17 11.65 6.98
N ASN A 173 -2.49 10.43 7.35
CA ASN A 173 -1.53 9.46 7.84
C ASN A 173 -0.52 9.12 6.73
N VAL A 174 0.59 8.54 7.08
CA VAL A 174 1.70 8.29 6.15
C VAL A 174 2.12 6.84 6.18
N MET A 175 2.32 6.26 5.00
CA MET A 175 2.96 4.95 4.86
C MET A 175 4.21 5.07 3.98
N SER A 176 5.29 4.43 4.45
CA SER A 176 6.57 4.37 3.76
C SER A 176 7.06 2.92 3.67
N TRP A 177 7.91 2.62 2.69
CA TRP A 177 8.33 1.25 2.42
C TRP A 177 9.85 1.15 2.19
N PRO A 178 10.66 1.16 3.25
CA PRO A 178 12.09 0.91 3.12
C PRO A 178 12.40 -0.54 2.70
N LEU A 179 11.44 -1.45 2.75
CA LEU A 179 11.56 -2.85 2.35
C LEU A 179 12.79 -3.53 2.96
N THR A 180 13.83 -3.77 2.14
CA THR A 180 15.10 -4.42 2.49
C THR A 180 16.22 -3.43 2.82
N ARG A 181 15.95 -2.13 2.72
CA ARG A 181 16.94 -1.09 2.99
C ARG A 181 17.37 -1.10 4.47
N PRO A 182 18.58 -0.61 4.79
CA PRO A 182 19.04 -0.47 6.17
C PRO A 182 18.07 0.30 7.07
N PHE A 183 18.16 0.11 8.38
CA PHE A 183 17.35 0.85 9.36
C PHE A 183 17.56 2.37 9.27
N SER A 184 18.76 2.83 8.85
CA SER A 184 19.03 4.25 8.59
C SER A 184 18.11 4.88 7.53
N GLU A 185 17.58 4.09 6.59
CA GLU A 185 16.55 4.55 5.65
C GLU A 185 15.22 4.82 6.37
N ALA A 186 14.89 3.99 7.35
CA ALA A 186 13.70 4.18 8.17
C ALA A 186 13.82 5.42 9.06
N GLU A 187 14.99 5.66 9.63
CA GLU A 187 15.30 6.88 10.39
C GLU A 187 15.21 8.13 9.52
N LEU A 188 15.74 8.05 8.29
CA LEU A 188 15.62 9.15 7.32
C LEU A 188 14.17 9.49 7.01
N TYR A 189 13.33 8.49 6.77
CA TYR A 189 11.90 8.70 6.51
C TYR A 189 11.19 9.32 7.72
N LYS A 190 11.50 8.84 8.93
CA LYS A 190 10.96 9.42 10.16
C LYS A 190 11.37 10.88 10.32
N LYS A 191 12.65 11.19 10.07
CA LYS A 191 13.15 12.56 10.12
C LYS A 191 12.45 13.46 9.12
N GLN A 192 12.26 13.03 7.87
CA GLN A 192 11.55 13.81 6.85
C GLN A 192 10.09 14.10 7.24
N LEU A 193 9.43 13.14 7.87
CA LEU A 193 8.08 13.35 8.41
C LEU A 193 8.07 14.38 9.54
N ASP A 194 9.02 14.28 10.49
CA ASP A 194 9.13 15.23 11.60
C ASP A 194 9.43 16.65 11.10
N ASP A 195 10.31 16.78 10.11
CA ASP A 195 10.61 18.05 9.47
C ASP A 195 9.34 18.65 8.81
N ALA A 196 8.54 17.84 8.12
CA ALA A 196 7.27 18.29 7.52
C ALA A 196 6.25 18.74 8.60
N ILE A 197 6.11 18.00 9.69
CA ILE A 197 5.24 18.40 10.82
C ILE A 197 5.67 19.74 11.40
N ALA A 198 6.97 19.92 11.63
CA ALA A 198 7.54 21.15 12.17
C ALA A 198 7.33 22.34 11.22
N ASN A 199 7.60 22.15 9.92
CA ASN A 199 7.45 23.20 8.90
C ASN A 199 6.00 23.72 8.79
N HIS A 200 5.02 22.82 8.87
CA HIS A 200 3.60 23.21 8.84
C HIS A 200 3.05 23.69 10.18
N LYS A 201 3.82 23.62 11.27
CA LYS A 201 3.34 23.88 12.64
C LYS A 201 2.01 23.15 12.91
N SER A 202 1.91 21.93 12.39
CA SER A 202 0.68 21.16 12.38
C SER A 202 0.34 20.64 13.78
N SER A 203 -0.89 20.85 14.21
CA SER A 203 -1.45 20.16 15.39
C SER A 203 -1.91 18.74 15.07
N PHE A 204 -2.01 18.38 13.80
CA PHE A 204 -2.33 17.03 13.36
C PHE A 204 -1.14 16.10 13.64
N LYS A 205 -1.39 14.99 14.32
CA LYS A 205 -0.41 13.96 14.62
C LYS A 205 -0.70 12.76 13.72
N PRO A 206 0.03 12.60 12.60
CA PRO A 206 -0.18 11.46 11.71
C PRO A 206 0.27 10.16 12.37
N ILE A 207 -0.42 9.07 12.05
CA ILE A 207 0.13 7.74 12.26
C ILE A 207 1.16 7.52 11.14
N PHE A 208 2.33 7.01 11.51
CA PHE A 208 3.38 6.66 10.57
C PHE A 208 3.51 5.14 10.48
N ALA A 209 3.13 4.57 9.35
CA ALA A 209 3.31 3.16 9.05
C ALA A 209 4.56 2.94 8.19
N MET A 210 5.30 1.89 8.50
CA MET A 210 6.50 1.53 7.78
C MET A 210 6.47 0.07 7.38
N MET A 211 6.49 -0.20 6.08
CA MET A 211 6.47 -1.56 5.57
C MET A 211 7.88 -2.15 5.57
N ARG A 212 8.06 -3.24 6.31
CA ARG A 212 9.27 -4.04 6.37
C ARG A 212 8.90 -5.50 6.15
N HIS A 213 9.76 -6.24 5.44
CA HIS A 213 9.63 -7.69 5.42
C HIS A 213 9.97 -8.26 6.80
N ALA A 214 9.16 -9.21 7.24
CA ALA A 214 9.35 -9.90 8.49
C ALA A 214 9.34 -11.41 8.28
N ALA A 215 10.20 -12.12 8.99
CA ALA A 215 10.16 -13.57 9.06
C ALA A 215 10.60 -14.04 10.44
N VAL A 216 9.73 -14.78 11.08
CA VAL A 216 9.97 -15.35 12.42
C VAL A 216 10.33 -16.82 12.27
N TYR A 217 11.33 -17.27 13.00
CA TYR A 217 11.70 -18.70 13.07
C TYR A 217 11.96 -19.11 14.52
N THR A 218 11.81 -20.41 14.81
CA THR A 218 12.01 -20.97 16.15
C THR A 218 13.17 -21.99 16.21
N ASN A 219 13.67 -22.38 15.03
CA ASN A 219 14.78 -23.34 14.91
C ASN A 219 15.52 -23.15 13.57
N ASP A 220 16.69 -23.79 13.42
CA ASP A 220 17.56 -23.64 12.24
C ASP A 220 16.92 -24.12 10.93
N SER A 221 16.08 -25.15 10.98
CA SER A 221 15.36 -25.63 9.79
C SER A 221 14.38 -24.56 9.27
N ASP A 222 13.64 -23.96 10.16
CA ASP A 222 12.69 -22.90 9.81
C ASP A 222 13.41 -21.62 9.40
N LYS A 223 14.55 -21.30 10.02
CA LYS A 223 15.43 -20.21 9.59
C LYS A 223 15.84 -20.36 8.14
N GLN A 224 16.29 -21.57 7.74
CA GLN A 224 16.70 -21.80 6.35
C GLN A 224 15.54 -21.71 5.36
N LYS A 225 14.35 -22.21 5.73
CA LYS A 225 13.14 -22.08 4.91
C LYS A 225 12.74 -20.60 4.77
N ALA A 226 12.75 -19.83 5.86
CA ALA A 226 12.45 -18.42 5.87
C ALA A 226 13.41 -17.61 4.99
N LEU A 227 14.73 -17.89 5.06
CA LEU A 227 15.73 -17.26 4.19
C LEU A 227 15.47 -17.55 2.71
N ASN A 228 15.18 -18.80 2.35
CA ASN A 228 14.88 -19.18 0.97
C ASN A 228 13.60 -18.50 0.48
N SER A 229 12.56 -18.45 1.31
CA SER A 229 11.29 -17.79 0.99
C SER A 229 11.47 -16.28 0.75
N ILE A 230 12.19 -15.59 1.62
CA ILE A 230 12.49 -14.18 1.46
C ILE A 230 13.30 -13.94 0.17
N ARG A 231 14.33 -14.73 -0.10
CA ARG A 231 15.12 -14.60 -1.34
C ARG A 231 14.26 -14.79 -2.58
N THR A 232 13.36 -15.77 -2.57
CA THR A 232 12.42 -16.00 -3.68
C THR A 232 11.51 -14.79 -3.88
N VAL A 233 10.88 -14.29 -2.83
CA VAL A 233 10.00 -13.11 -2.89
C VAL A 233 10.75 -11.89 -3.41
N LEU A 234 11.95 -11.62 -2.88
CA LEU A 234 12.77 -10.48 -3.32
C LEU A 234 13.23 -10.60 -4.76
N GLY A 235 13.56 -11.81 -5.21
CA GLY A 235 13.86 -12.09 -6.62
C GLY A 235 12.68 -11.78 -7.53
N GLN A 236 11.48 -12.16 -7.13
CA GLN A 236 10.25 -11.82 -7.87
C GLN A 236 10.01 -10.32 -7.90
N PHE A 237 10.17 -9.62 -6.76
CA PHE A 237 10.09 -8.17 -6.72
C PHE A 237 11.12 -7.50 -7.63
N GLU A 238 12.37 -7.98 -7.67
CA GLU A 238 13.38 -7.43 -8.57
C GLU A 238 13.01 -7.64 -10.03
N ASN A 239 12.49 -8.80 -10.38
CA ASN A 239 12.01 -9.09 -11.73
C ASN A 239 10.87 -8.13 -12.11
N LEU A 240 9.94 -7.94 -11.21
CA LEU A 240 8.83 -6.99 -11.37
C LEU A 240 9.33 -5.56 -11.61
N PHE A 241 10.33 -5.10 -10.84
CA PHE A 241 10.85 -3.74 -10.93
C PHE A 241 11.79 -3.50 -12.11
N LYS A 242 12.61 -4.50 -12.51
CA LYS A 242 13.65 -4.34 -13.52
C LYS A 242 13.26 -4.92 -14.89
N ASN A 243 12.53 -6.01 -14.92
CA ASN A 243 12.18 -6.75 -16.13
C ASN A 243 10.70 -6.66 -16.49
N LEU A 244 10.14 -5.50 -16.32
CA LEU A 244 8.72 -5.22 -16.57
C LEU A 244 8.24 -5.56 -18.00
N GLY A 245 9.13 -5.95 -18.89
CA GLY A 245 8.82 -6.34 -20.27
C GLY A 245 8.55 -7.82 -20.47
N GLU A 246 9.18 -8.70 -19.68
CA GLU A 246 9.11 -10.15 -19.91
C GLU A 246 7.92 -10.76 -19.17
N VAL A 247 6.88 -11.03 -19.92
CA VAL A 247 5.69 -11.75 -19.46
C VAL A 247 5.52 -12.98 -20.33
N GLU A 248 5.43 -14.13 -19.69
CA GLU A 248 5.13 -15.40 -20.34
C GLU A 248 3.78 -15.91 -19.83
N ASN A 249 2.86 -16.17 -20.76
CA ASN A 249 1.49 -16.63 -20.43
C ASN A 249 0.74 -15.74 -19.41
N GLY A 250 1.01 -14.44 -19.40
CA GLY A 250 0.39 -13.48 -18.47
C GLY A 250 1.13 -13.31 -17.13
N PHE A 251 2.17 -14.11 -16.88
CA PHE A 251 2.96 -14.08 -15.65
C PHE A 251 4.34 -13.47 -15.88
N THR A 252 4.87 -12.79 -14.88
CA THR A 252 6.26 -12.34 -14.91
C THR A 252 7.21 -13.55 -14.84
N LYS A 253 8.23 -13.56 -15.70
CA LYS A 253 9.23 -14.62 -15.70
C LYS A 253 9.94 -14.67 -14.34
N GLN A 254 9.96 -15.83 -13.72
CA GLN A 254 10.62 -16.04 -12.43
C GLN A 254 12.15 -16.04 -12.57
N ILE A 255 12.84 -15.43 -11.60
CA ILE A 255 14.30 -15.52 -11.49
C ILE A 255 14.63 -16.74 -10.62
N PRO A 256 15.36 -17.73 -11.13
CA PRO A 256 15.79 -18.86 -10.34
C PRO A 256 16.66 -18.45 -9.15
N LEU A 257 16.54 -19.12 -8.02
CA LEU A 257 17.28 -18.79 -6.80
C LEU A 257 18.81 -18.78 -6.99
N ASN A 258 19.33 -19.68 -7.83
CA ASN A 258 20.75 -19.72 -8.14
C ASN A 258 21.26 -18.47 -8.87
N GLU A 259 20.42 -17.76 -9.60
CA GLU A 259 20.78 -16.47 -10.21
C GLU A 259 20.84 -15.32 -9.19
N LEU A 260 20.28 -15.52 -8.01
CA LEU A 260 20.32 -14.55 -6.90
C LEU A 260 21.54 -14.77 -5.99
N GLU A 261 22.18 -15.92 -6.10
CA GLU A 261 23.39 -16.24 -5.35
C GLU A 261 24.55 -15.30 -5.72
N GLY A 262 25.27 -14.82 -4.70
CA GLY A 262 26.38 -13.87 -4.88
C GLY A 262 25.98 -12.42 -5.10
N ARG A 263 24.68 -12.09 -5.15
CA ARG A 263 24.24 -10.70 -5.15
C ARG A 263 24.12 -10.18 -3.73
N GLU A 264 24.80 -9.06 -3.44
CA GLU A 264 24.90 -8.48 -2.08
C GLU A 264 23.52 -8.25 -1.46
N GLN A 265 22.56 -7.76 -2.22
CA GLN A 265 21.20 -7.47 -1.73
C GLN A 265 20.40 -8.71 -1.30
N TYR A 266 20.86 -9.91 -1.68
CA TYR A 266 20.26 -11.19 -1.29
C TYR A 266 21.18 -12.01 -0.40
N ASP A 267 22.28 -11.41 0.08
CA ASP A 267 23.15 -12.03 1.07
C ASP A 267 22.37 -12.30 2.36
N PRO A 268 22.38 -13.52 2.90
CA PRO A 268 21.65 -13.86 4.12
C PRO A 268 21.98 -12.96 5.31
N ASN A 269 23.24 -12.51 5.44
CA ASN A 269 23.64 -11.64 6.54
C ASN A 269 23.05 -10.24 6.39
N MET A 270 22.99 -9.73 5.15
CA MET A 270 22.34 -8.44 4.87
C MET A 270 20.84 -8.51 5.08
N LEU A 271 20.19 -9.60 4.66
CA LEU A 271 18.76 -9.81 4.87
C LEU A 271 18.42 -9.89 6.35
N THR A 272 19.15 -10.69 7.12
CA THR A 272 18.93 -10.81 8.57
C THR A 272 19.19 -9.51 9.33
N LYS A 273 20.12 -8.70 8.85
CA LYS A 273 20.43 -7.39 9.45
C LYS A 273 19.38 -6.33 9.12
N ASN A 274 18.89 -6.29 7.88
CA ASN A 274 18.03 -5.22 7.37
C ASN A 274 16.53 -5.49 7.52
N LEU A 275 16.14 -6.75 7.76
CA LEU A 275 14.75 -7.15 7.92
C LEU A 275 14.38 -7.38 9.38
N LEU A 276 13.06 -7.44 9.63
CA LEU A 276 12.52 -7.99 10.87
C LEU A 276 12.61 -9.52 10.81
N PHE A 277 13.84 -10.03 10.85
CA PHE A 277 14.16 -11.44 10.71
C PHE A 277 14.85 -11.93 11.96
N GLY A 278 14.31 -12.97 12.61
CA GLY A 278 14.84 -13.47 13.86
C GLY A 278 13.88 -14.40 14.60
N THR A 279 14.27 -14.79 15.80
CA THR A 279 13.35 -15.38 16.78
C THR A 279 12.33 -14.33 17.24
N PRO A 280 11.23 -14.72 17.89
CA PRO A 280 10.28 -13.75 18.45
C PRO A 280 10.96 -12.69 19.31
N GLU A 281 11.89 -13.08 20.17
CA GLU A 281 12.64 -12.17 21.05
C GLU A 281 13.50 -11.19 20.27
N GLU A 282 14.26 -11.66 19.28
CA GLU A 282 15.12 -10.82 18.44
C GLU A 282 14.32 -9.80 17.61
N ILE A 283 13.10 -10.15 17.18
CA ILE A 283 12.23 -9.24 16.42
C ILE A 283 11.63 -8.17 17.32
N ILE A 284 11.30 -8.50 18.58
CA ILE A 284 10.78 -7.54 19.55
C ILE A 284 11.84 -6.48 19.93
N GLU A 285 13.11 -6.86 19.91
CA GLU A 285 14.22 -5.94 20.19
C GLU A 285 14.59 -5.01 19.03
N LYS A 286 14.21 -5.37 17.79
CA LYS A 286 14.44 -4.57 16.57
C LYS A 286 13.39 -3.49 16.36
#